data_051e777ae019c06f78c1d5a4740927ba
#
_entry.id   051e777ae019c06f78c1d5a4740927ba
#
_cell.length_a   1.000
_cell.length_b   1.000
_cell.length_c   1.000
_cell.angle_alpha   90.00
_cell.angle_beta   90.00
_cell.angle_gamma   90.00
#
_symmetry.space_group_name_H-M   'P 1'
#
loop_
_entity.id
_entity.type
_entity.pdbx_description
1 polymer ?
#
loop_
_entity_poly.entity_id
_entity_poly.type
_entity_poly.pdbx_seq_one_letter_code
_entity_poly.pdbx_strand_id
1 'polypeptide(L)'
;MKKTYVFNVEGKDRDRLLDASKHDIRKYVKRERARALPAGVDFWDFDCKLGNTDSTSMPVHLAALIAEVDALAKDGSGSFYVEVITKNGYRLTRQAN
;
A
#
# COMPACT_ATOMS: atom_id res chain seq x y z
N MET A 1 2.58 -0.86 8.29
CA MET A 1 3.79 -0.71 7.46
C MET A 1 3.95 0.74 7.07
N LYS A 2 5.08 1.30 7.36
CA LYS A 2 5.46 2.66 6.93
C LYS A 2 6.88 2.56 6.42
N LYS A 3 7.09 2.86 5.14
CA LYS A 3 8.40 2.63 4.53
C LYS A 3 8.65 3.51 3.32
N THR A 4 9.91 3.91 3.16
CA THR A 4 10.38 4.53 1.93
C THR A 4 11.13 3.50 1.11
N TYR A 5 10.73 3.35 -0.15
CA TYR A 5 11.42 2.49 -1.11
C TYR A 5 12.19 3.35 -2.08
N VAL A 6 13.45 2.99 -2.30
CA VAL A 6 14.32 3.67 -3.26
C VAL A 6 14.56 2.72 -4.42
N PHE A 7 14.27 3.15 -5.63
CA PHE A 7 14.46 2.32 -6.82
C PHE A 7 15.34 2.97 -7.88
N ASN A 8 15.83 4.17 -7.63
CA ASN A 8 16.83 4.82 -8.48
C ASN A 8 18.18 4.74 -7.77
N VAL A 9 18.84 3.59 -7.88
CA VAL A 9 20.11 3.30 -7.22
C VAL A 9 21.14 2.98 -8.28
N GLU A 10 22.29 3.67 -8.23
CA GLU A 10 23.38 3.44 -9.17
C GLU A 10 23.82 1.98 -9.15
N GLY A 11 24.00 1.39 -10.34
CA GLY A 11 24.42 0.00 -10.46
C GLY A 11 23.31 -1.01 -10.27
N LYS A 12 22.07 -0.58 -10.03
CA LYS A 12 20.91 -1.45 -9.83
C LYS A 12 19.89 -1.24 -10.94
N ASP A 13 19.20 -2.31 -11.31
CA ASP A 13 18.10 -2.25 -12.26
C ASP A 13 16.90 -1.59 -11.60
N ARG A 14 16.50 -0.43 -12.12
CA ARG A 14 15.40 0.36 -11.58
C ARG A 14 14.08 -0.42 -11.60
N ASP A 15 13.79 -1.09 -12.70
CA ASP A 15 12.53 -1.84 -12.85
C ASP A 15 12.46 -3.01 -11.87
N ARG A 16 13.57 -3.69 -11.64
CA ARG A 16 13.63 -4.79 -10.66
C ARG A 16 13.39 -4.29 -9.24
N LEU A 17 13.98 -3.16 -8.88
CA LEU A 17 13.78 -2.58 -7.54
C LEU A 17 12.33 -2.13 -7.37
N LEU A 18 11.74 -1.54 -8.41
CA LEU A 18 10.35 -1.13 -8.39
C LEU A 18 9.43 -2.34 -8.24
N ASP A 19 9.65 -3.39 -9.00
CA ASP A 19 8.86 -4.61 -8.91
C ASP A 19 8.99 -5.27 -7.54
N ALA A 20 10.20 -5.27 -6.98
CA ALA A 20 10.43 -5.82 -5.64
C ALA A 20 9.64 -5.04 -4.58
N SER A 21 9.59 -3.71 -4.69
CA SER A 21 8.83 -2.88 -3.75
C SER A 21 7.33 -3.14 -3.85
N LYS A 22 6.81 -3.29 -5.06
CA LYS A 22 5.40 -3.63 -5.28
C LYS A 22 5.08 -5.01 -4.72
N HIS A 23 5.98 -5.96 -4.91
CA HIS A 23 5.84 -7.31 -4.37
C HIS A 23 5.80 -7.29 -2.84
N ASP A 24 6.67 -6.52 -2.21
CA ASP A 24 6.68 -6.37 -0.75
C ASP A 24 5.34 -5.86 -0.22
N ILE A 25 4.77 -4.86 -0.88
CA ILE A 25 3.48 -4.29 -0.50
C ILE A 25 2.38 -5.36 -0.61
N ARG A 26 2.32 -6.07 -1.74
CA ARG A 26 1.32 -7.13 -1.95
C ARG A 26 1.47 -8.25 -0.92
N LYS A 27 2.70 -8.64 -0.63
CA LYS A 27 3.00 -9.69 0.35
C LYS A 27 2.57 -9.27 1.75
N TYR A 28 2.81 -8.02 2.12
CA TYR A 28 2.38 -7.49 3.41
C TYR A 28 0.86 -7.56 3.55
N VAL A 29 0.14 -7.07 2.56
CA VAL A 29 -1.33 -7.07 2.56
C VAL A 29 -1.87 -8.50 2.62
N LYS A 30 -1.31 -9.40 1.84
CA LYS A 30 -1.71 -10.81 1.84
C LYS A 30 -1.52 -11.44 3.22
N ARG A 31 -0.38 -11.18 3.85
CA ARG A 31 -0.09 -11.70 5.18
C ARG A 31 -1.06 -11.15 6.22
N GLU A 32 -1.36 -9.85 6.16
CA GLU A 32 -2.29 -9.25 7.09
C GLU A 32 -3.71 -9.77 6.90
N ARG A 33 -4.13 -10.01 5.67
CA ARG A 33 -5.45 -10.59 5.38
C ARG A 33 -5.60 -12.02 5.87
N ALA A 34 -4.51 -12.74 6.02
CA ALA A 34 -4.52 -14.12 6.51
C ALA A 34 -4.66 -14.23 8.03
N ARG A 35 -4.57 -13.13 8.75
CA ARG A 35 -4.70 -13.11 10.21
C ARG A 35 -6.13 -13.43 10.62
N ALA A 36 -6.28 -14.08 11.79
CA ALA A 36 -7.60 -14.35 12.34
C ALA A 36 -8.32 -13.04 12.67
N LEU A 37 -9.59 -12.97 12.29
CA LEU A 37 -10.41 -11.78 12.56
C LEU A 37 -10.87 -11.78 14.03
N PRO A 38 -10.83 -10.62 14.70
CA PRO A 38 -11.47 -10.49 16.02
C PRO A 38 -12.97 -10.71 15.92
N ALA A 39 -13.59 -11.06 17.03
CA ALA A 39 -15.04 -11.25 17.09
C ALA A 39 -15.76 -9.97 16.64
N GLY A 40 -16.75 -10.13 15.77
CA GLY A 40 -17.55 -8.99 15.27
C GLY A 40 -16.92 -8.22 14.14
N VAL A 41 -15.70 -8.55 13.72
CA VAL A 41 -15.02 -7.91 12.60
C VAL A 41 -15.28 -8.72 11.34
N ASP A 42 -15.70 -8.06 10.26
CA ASP A 42 -16.09 -8.74 9.04
C ASP A 42 -14.92 -9.00 8.09
N PHE A 43 -13.94 -8.12 8.07
CA PHE A 43 -12.75 -8.26 7.21
C PHE A 43 -11.64 -7.36 7.72
N TRP A 44 -10.44 -7.55 7.19
CA TRP A 44 -9.33 -6.63 7.41
C TRP A 44 -9.39 -5.52 6.38
N ASP A 45 -9.39 -4.28 6.87
CA ASP A 45 -9.35 -3.10 6.03
C ASP A 45 -7.98 -2.43 6.17
N PHE A 46 -7.67 -1.50 5.27
CA PHE A 46 -6.36 -0.87 5.22
C PHE A 46 -6.49 0.62 4.95
N ASP A 47 -5.82 1.42 5.76
CA ASP A 47 -5.62 2.83 5.47
C ASP A 47 -4.26 2.98 4.80
N CYS A 48 -4.25 3.52 3.60
CA CYS A 48 -3.03 3.66 2.81
C CYS A 48 -2.74 5.12 2.52
N LYS A 49 -1.45 5.44 2.49
CA LYS A 49 -0.95 6.74 2.01
C LYS A 49 0.21 6.50 1.08
N LEU A 50 0.37 7.37 0.13
CA LEU A 50 1.45 7.29 -0.85
C LEU A 50 1.89 8.69 -1.25
N GLY A 51 3.17 8.88 -1.45
CA GLY A 51 3.75 10.13 -1.92
C GLY A 51 5.24 9.99 -2.16
N ASN A 52 5.87 11.06 -2.60
CA ASN A 52 7.32 11.08 -2.77
C ASN A 52 8.02 11.03 -1.42
N THR A 53 7.43 11.65 -0.41
CA THR A 53 7.96 11.70 0.96
C THR A 53 6.81 11.51 1.94
N ASP A 54 7.13 11.25 3.20
CA ASP A 54 6.15 11.15 4.28
C ASP A 54 5.29 12.41 4.35
N SER A 55 5.93 13.58 4.35
CA SER A 55 5.22 14.86 4.50
C SER A 55 4.31 15.20 3.33
N THR A 56 4.54 14.63 2.16
CA THR A 56 3.74 14.87 0.96
C THR A 56 2.80 13.71 0.63
N SER A 57 2.78 12.67 1.46
CA SER A 57 1.94 11.51 1.20
C SER A 57 0.46 11.87 1.36
N MET A 58 -0.36 11.26 0.50
CA MET A 58 -1.81 11.48 0.44
C MET A 58 -2.53 10.15 0.59
N PRO A 59 -3.74 10.16 1.16
CA PRO A 59 -4.55 8.95 1.21
C PRO A 59 -4.80 8.35 -0.18
N VAL A 60 -4.75 7.03 -0.26
CA VAL A 60 -5.02 6.29 -1.49
C VAL A 60 -5.74 5.00 -1.13
N HIS A 61 -6.69 4.58 -1.96
CA HIS A 61 -7.36 3.30 -1.77
C HIS A 61 -6.40 2.14 -2.04
N LEU A 62 -6.49 1.10 -1.22
CA LEU A 62 -5.66 -0.08 -1.39
C LEU A 62 -5.73 -0.62 -2.83
N ALA A 63 -6.93 -0.63 -3.42
CA ALA A 63 -7.12 -1.15 -4.78
C ALA A 63 -6.36 -0.33 -5.84
N ALA A 64 -6.07 0.94 -5.57
CA ALA A 64 -5.36 1.82 -6.48
C ALA A 64 -3.88 1.95 -6.16
N LEU A 65 -3.44 1.42 -5.02
CA LEU A 65 -2.10 1.70 -4.49
C LEU A 65 -0.98 1.32 -5.47
N ILE A 66 -1.04 0.13 -6.04
CA ILE A 66 0.02 -0.34 -6.94
C ILE A 66 0.06 0.48 -8.24
N ALA A 67 -1.11 0.83 -8.78
CA ALA A 67 -1.16 1.68 -9.97
C ALA A 67 -0.61 3.08 -9.70
N GLU A 68 -0.86 3.62 -8.51
CA GLU A 68 -0.33 4.92 -8.11
C GLU A 68 1.18 4.88 -7.89
N VAL A 69 1.72 3.76 -7.39
CA VAL A 69 3.18 3.57 -7.32
C VAL A 69 3.79 3.62 -8.72
N ASP A 70 3.17 2.94 -9.69
CA ASP A 70 3.63 2.97 -11.08
C ASP A 70 3.57 4.40 -11.66
N ALA A 71 2.54 5.16 -11.33
CA ALA A 71 2.41 6.54 -11.78
C ALA A 71 3.53 7.42 -11.24
N LEU A 72 3.90 7.28 -9.97
CA LEU A 72 5.03 8.00 -9.38
C LEU A 72 6.34 7.65 -10.10
N ALA A 73 6.53 6.38 -10.42
CA ALA A 73 7.73 5.93 -11.11
C ALA A 73 7.82 6.52 -12.52
N LYS A 74 6.69 6.64 -13.21
CA LYS A 74 6.63 7.25 -14.56
C LYS A 74 6.92 8.74 -14.53
N ASP A 75 6.58 9.42 -13.46
CA ASP A 75 6.85 10.86 -13.30
C ASP A 75 8.33 11.16 -13.01
N GLY A 76 9.18 10.16 -13.03
CA GLY A 76 10.61 10.32 -12.82
C GLY A 76 11.06 10.26 -11.37
N SER A 77 10.15 9.93 -10.45
CA SER A 77 10.52 9.73 -9.05
C SER A 77 11.51 8.57 -8.92
N GLY A 78 12.50 8.72 -8.05
CA GLY A 78 13.46 7.67 -7.74
C GLY A 78 13.17 6.91 -6.46
N SER A 79 12.13 7.34 -5.75
CA SER A 79 11.71 6.74 -4.48
C SER A 79 10.26 7.09 -4.21
N PHE A 80 9.64 6.36 -3.28
CA PHE A 80 8.31 6.72 -2.79
C PHE A 80 8.17 6.31 -1.33
N TYR A 81 7.29 7.02 -0.63
CA TYR A 81 6.89 6.70 0.73
C TYR A 81 5.51 6.09 0.71
N VAL A 82 5.33 4.98 1.42
CA VAL A 82 4.06 4.27 1.49
C VAL A 82 3.70 3.95 2.94
N GLU A 83 2.43 4.10 3.28
CA GLU A 83 1.86 3.60 4.53
C GLU A 83 0.74 2.63 4.19
N VAL A 84 0.73 1.50 4.88
CA VAL A 84 -0.36 0.54 4.84
C VAL A 84 -0.65 0.14 6.28
N ILE A 85 -1.76 0.61 6.81
CA ILE A 85 -2.14 0.38 8.21
C ILE A 85 -3.37 -0.52 8.22
N THR A 86 -3.20 -1.71 8.79
CA THR A 86 -4.29 -2.67 8.94
C THR A 86 -5.26 -2.20 10.01
N LYS A 87 -6.54 -2.29 9.74
CA LYS A 87 -7.59 -1.94 10.69
C LYS A 87 -8.78 -2.87 10.56
N ASN A 88 -9.66 -2.85 11.55
CA ASN A 88 -10.89 -3.62 11.51
C ASN A 88 -11.84 -3.04 10.46
N GLY A 89 -12.43 -3.92 9.66
CA GLY A 89 -13.40 -3.55 8.64
C GLY A 89 -14.77 -4.15 8.94
N TYR A 90 -15.80 -3.44 8.55
CA TYR A 90 -17.19 -3.86 8.79
C TYR A 90 -18.01 -3.67 7.53
N ARG A 91 -18.77 -4.71 7.18
CA ARG A 91 -19.67 -4.61 6.05
C ARG A 91 -20.80 -3.65 6.39
N LEU A 92 -21.14 -2.82 5.43
CA LEU A 92 -22.32 -1.98 5.58
C LEU A 92 -23.54 -2.87 5.61
N THR A 93 -24.21 -2.89 6.76
CA THR A 93 -25.48 -3.58 6.88
C THR A 93 -26.53 -2.69 6.26
N ARG A 94 -27.09 -3.15 5.14
CA ARG A 94 -28.19 -2.43 4.54
C ARG A 94 -29.39 -2.54 5.48
N GLN A 95 -29.84 -1.41 5.97
CA GLN A 95 -31.06 -1.38 6.75
C GLN A 95 -32.21 -1.84 5.88
N ALA A 96 -32.92 -2.86 6.34
CA ALA A 96 -34.11 -3.35 5.66
C ALA A 96 -35.26 -2.39 5.96
N ASN A 97 -35.40 -1.38 5.17
CA ASN A 97 -36.51 -0.45 5.33
C ASN A 97 -36.62 0.47 4.17
#